data_11a22e77e283ecf1b0b5056cdef0ab32
#
_entry.id   11a22e77e283ecf1b0b5056cdef0ab32
#
_cell.length_a   1.000
_cell.length_b   1.000
_cell.length_c   1.000
_cell.angle_alpha   90.00
_cell.angle_beta   90.00
_cell.angle_gamma   90.00
#
_symmetry.space_group_name_H-M   'P 1'
#
loop_
_entity.id
_entity.type
_entity.pdbx_description
1 polymer ?
#
loop_
_entity_poly.entity_id
_entity_poly.type
_entity_poly.pdbx_seq_one_letter_code
_entity_poly.pdbx_strand_id
1 'polypeptide(L)'
;IANHKVFFVCTKESELAASNIAARDYKTVIQQGELWEDVLALDPDLVINDMLDTPREYMEHLKAANIPVVNFEDEGPGSVLADQVVNALYEEPQNETNGKQPERFLYGHKYFCLRDEFLQAEQNVFRPAPKCILITFGGTDMPDYTRQTLDTVEPLCRERGIAIRVVTGPGYAHRDELVRHIKALGNPLLRFEYATNIMSRMMEGVDLAICSAGRTVYELAHMHIPSIVLAQHEREARHTFARADHGFAYMGIMRKFNAERLRKVFVELIDEPERRNVLYQRQSRIHFEKNKAKVVSGILKLLKKEKES
;
A
#
# COMPACT_ATOMS: atom_id res chain seq x y z
N ILE A 1 -18.14 10.37 -7.42
CA ILE A 1 -17.67 11.72 -7.73
C ILE A 1 -18.53 12.29 -8.87
N ALA A 2 -19.83 12.09 -8.77
CA ALA A 2 -20.77 12.64 -9.72
C ALA A 2 -20.63 14.16 -9.71
N ASN A 3 -20.33 14.77 -10.86
CA ASN A 3 -20.22 16.18 -11.18
C ASN A 3 -18.81 16.80 -11.17
N HIS A 4 -17.73 16.03 -11.01
CA HIS A 4 -16.36 16.53 -11.18
C HIS A 4 -15.72 15.94 -12.45
N LYS A 5 -15.07 16.80 -13.23
CA LYS A 5 -14.26 16.37 -14.35
C LYS A 5 -12.85 16.10 -13.82
N VAL A 6 -12.40 14.85 -13.96
CA VAL A 6 -11.10 14.40 -13.43
C VAL A 6 -10.14 14.12 -14.57
N PHE A 7 -8.93 14.64 -14.46
CA PHE A 7 -7.80 14.33 -15.32
C PHE A 7 -6.67 13.73 -14.50
N PHE A 8 -5.96 12.77 -15.06
CA PHE A 8 -4.73 12.26 -14.50
C PHE A 8 -3.56 12.74 -15.36
N VAL A 9 -2.67 13.52 -14.77
CA VAL A 9 -1.40 13.90 -15.39
C VAL A 9 -0.34 12.94 -14.89
N CYS A 10 0.29 12.22 -15.80
CA CYS A 10 1.31 11.21 -15.48
C CYS A 10 2.67 11.68 -16.00
N THR A 11 3.72 11.52 -15.22
CA THR A 11 5.09 11.80 -15.66
C THR A 11 5.50 10.86 -16.80
N LYS A 12 6.54 11.23 -17.54
CA LYS A 12 7.06 10.42 -18.67
C LYS A 12 7.48 9.01 -18.24
N GLU A 13 7.93 8.85 -17.00
CA GLU A 13 8.37 7.56 -16.44
C GLU A 13 7.20 6.69 -15.94
N SER A 14 5.98 7.22 -15.95
CA SER A 14 4.79 6.57 -15.37
C SER A 14 3.86 5.95 -16.41
N GLU A 15 4.36 5.51 -17.58
CA GLU A 15 3.55 4.95 -18.68
C GLU A 15 2.67 3.76 -18.24
N LEU A 16 3.20 2.88 -17.38
CA LEU A 16 2.44 1.74 -16.86
C LEU A 16 1.24 2.20 -16.01
N ALA A 17 1.44 3.21 -15.16
CA ALA A 17 0.38 3.80 -14.37
C ALA A 17 -0.66 4.48 -15.28
N ALA A 18 -0.22 5.27 -16.25
CA ALA A 18 -1.07 5.94 -17.23
C ALA A 18 -1.95 4.94 -18.00
N SER A 19 -1.38 3.85 -18.47
CA SER A 19 -2.11 2.78 -19.18
C SER A 19 -3.18 2.14 -18.30
N ASN A 20 -2.86 1.86 -17.02
CA ASN A 20 -3.80 1.27 -16.08
C ASN A 20 -4.95 2.23 -15.72
N ILE A 21 -4.69 3.54 -15.67
CA ILE A 21 -5.69 4.58 -15.42
C ILE A 21 -6.60 4.73 -16.64
N ALA A 22 -6.03 4.83 -17.83
CA ALA A 22 -6.78 4.92 -19.08
C ALA A 22 -7.66 3.68 -19.33
N ALA A 23 -7.21 2.48 -18.97
CA ALA A 23 -8.00 1.25 -19.05
C ALA A 23 -9.25 1.25 -18.13
N ARG A 24 -9.38 2.22 -17.22
CA ARG A 24 -10.56 2.46 -16.37
C ARG A 24 -11.39 3.67 -16.81
N ASP A 25 -11.27 4.08 -18.07
CA ASP A 25 -11.99 5.20 -18.69
C ASP A 25 -11.71 6.58 -18.07
N TYR A 26 -10.58 6.75 -17.37
CA TYR A 26 -10.16 8.06 -16.89
C TYR A 26 -9.34 8.80 -17.96
N LYS A 27 -9.56 10.11 -18.06
CA LYS A 27 -8.77 10.98 -18.93
C LYS A 27 -7.35 11.09 -18.41
N THR A 28 -6.39 10.65 -19.23
CA THR A 28 -4.97 10.63 -18.89
C THR A 28 -4.19 11.53 -19.84
N VAL A 29 -3.30 12.34 -19.28
CA VAL A 29 -2.37 13.21 -20.00
C VAL A 29 -0.96 12.78 -19.62
N ILE A 30 -0.11 12.56 -20.62
CA ILE A 30 1.33 12.29 -20.39
C ILE A 30 2.07 13.61 -20.46
N GLN A 31 2.90 13.88 -19.47
CA GLN A 31 3.75 15.05 -19.37
C GLN A 31 4.54 15.30 -20.67
N GLN A 32 4.47 16.53 -21.18
CA GLN A 32 5.19 16.96 -22.38
C GLN A 32 6.33 17.93 -22.04
N GLY A 33 6.04 18.96 -21.23
CA GLY A 33 6.96 19.98 -20.77
C GLY A 33 7.28 19.88 -19.28
N GLU A 34 7.32 21.03 -18.63
CA GLU A 34 7.37 21.10 -17.17
C GLU A 34 6.02 20.64 -16.60
N LEU A 35 6.05 19.83 -15.54
CA LEU A 35 4.83 19.22 -14.99
C LEU A 35 3.79 20.27 -14.56
N TRP A 36 4.24 21.39 -13.99
CA TRP A 36 3.34 22.49 -13.57
C TRP A 36 2.68 23.17 -14.77
N GLU A 37 3.35 23.29 -15.93
CA GLU A 37 2.76 23.85 -17.15
C GLU A 37 1.63 22.97 -17.68
N ASP A 38 1.89 21.67 -17.77
CA ASP A 38 0.89 20.69 -18.22
C ASP A 38 -0.32 20.64 -17.28
N VAL A 39 -0.11 20.78 -15.97
CA VAL A 39 -1.19 20.82 -14.98
C VAL A 39 -1.99 22.13 -15.12
N LEU A 40 -1.34 23.27 -15.19
CA LEU A 40 -2.01 24.58 -15.31
C LEU A 40 -2.79 24.73 -16.63
N ALA A 41 -2.32 24.11 -17.72
CA ALA A 41 -3.01 24.10 -19.02
C ALA A 41 -4.39 23.42 -18.98
N LEU A 42 -4.66 22.61 -17.94
CA LEU A 42 -5.96 21.98 -17.73
C LEU A 42 -6.96 22.86 -16.97
N ASP A 43 -6.55 24.02 -16.50
CA ASP A 43 -7.37 24.98 -15.70
C ASP A 43 -8.09 24.28 -14.52
N PRO A 44 -7.34 23.68 -13.57
CA PRO A 44 -7.94 22.88 -12.50
C PRO A 44 -8.47 23.74 -11.36
N ASP A 45 -9.65 23.43 -10.83
CA ASP A 45 -10.17 23.99 -9.57
C ASP A 45 -9.45 23.40 -8.33
N LEU A 46 -8.77 22.27 -8.46
CA LEU A 46 -8.03 21.58 -7.40
C LEU A 46 -7.00 20.63 -8.01
N VAL A 47 -5.81 20.60 -7.42
CA VAL A 47 -4.78 19.62 -7.76
C VAL A 47 -4.60 18.63 -6.61
N ILE A 48 -4.54 17.32 -6.95
CA ILE A 48 -4.21 16.26 -6.01
C ILE A 48 -2.93 15.59 -6.50
N ASN A 49 -1.88 15.69 -5.71
CA ASN A 49 -0.59 15.04 -5.99
C ASN A 49 -0.50 13.69 -5.25
N ASP A 50 -0.23 12.62 -6.00
CA ASP A 50 0.18 11.31 -5.48
C ASP A 50 1.63 11.07 -5.90
N MET A 51 2.52 11.91 -5.37
CA MET A 51 3.97 11.91 -5.61
C MET A 51 4.70 11.81 -4.28
N LEU A 52 5.75 11.00 -4.26
CA LEU A 52 6.46 10.68 -3.01
C LEU A 52 7.24 11.85 -2.40
N ASP A 53 7.78 12.75 -3.22
CA ASP A 53 8.62 13.87 -2.80
C ASP A 53 8.35 15.07 -3.72
N THR A 54 7.27 15.79 -3.46
CA THR A 54 6.84 16.92 -4.30
C THR A 54 7.89 18.03 -4.28
N PRO A 55 8.41 18.47 -5.44
CA PRO A 55 9.36 19.58 -5.52
C PRO A 55 8.75 20.89 -5.07
N ARG A 56 9.54 21.72 -4.39
CA ARG A 56 9.10 23.04 -3.91
C ARG A 56 8.72 23.96 -5.06
N GLU A 57 9.55 24.02 -6.11
CA GLU A 57 9.34 24.84 -7.29
C GLU A 57 8.00 24.55 -7.98
N TYR A 58 7.69 23.24 -8.18
CA TYR A 58 6.39 22.81 -8.71
C TYR A 58 5.22 23.37 -7.90
N MET A 59 5.31 23.27 -6.57
CA MET A 59 4.27 23.78 -5.67
C MET A 59 4.16 25.30 -5.70
N GLU A 60 5.27 26.04 -5.81
CA GLU A 60 5.28 27.48 -5.91
C GLU A 60 4.52 27.98 -7.15
N HIS A 61 4.66 27.30 -8.30
CA HIS A 61 3.90 27.61 -9.51
C HIS A 61 2.39 27.42 -9.33
N LEU A 62 1.97 26.30 -8.72
CA LEU A 62 0.55 26.05 -8.44
C LEU A 62 -0.03 27.06 -7.45
N LYS A 63 0.71 27.42 -6.42
CA LYS A 63 0.28 28.42 -5.43
C LYS A 63 0.24 29.83 -6.00
N ALA A 64 1.12 30.18 -6.93
CA ALA A 64 1.08 31.46 -7.64
C ALA A 64 -0.20 31.60 -8.52
N ALA A 65 -0.74 30.48 -9.01
CA ALA A 65 -2.01 30.42 -9.71
C ALA A 65 -3.24 30.33 -8.76
N ASN A 66 -3.04 30.45 -7.44
CA ASN A 66 -4.08 30.33 -6.41
C ASN A 66 -4.86 29.01 -6.42
N ILE A 67 -4.27 27.93 -6.88
CA ILE A 67 -4.93 26.62 -6.92
C ILE A 67 -4.77 25.91 -5.57
N PRO A 68 -5.87 25.39 -4.96
CA PRO A 68 -5.78 24.51 -3.80
C PRO A 68 -5.08 23.21 -4.16
N VAL A 69 -4.17 22.76 -3.29
CA VAL A 69 -3.37 21.57 -3.54
C VAL A 69 -3.44 20.60 -2.35
N VAL A 70 -3.69 19.33 -2.65
CA VAL A 70 -3.64 18.23 -1.69
C VAL A 70 -2.55 17.25 -2.08
N ASN A 71 -1.65 16.94 -1.17
CA ASN A 71 -0.60 15.95 -1.39
C ASN A 71 -0.87 14.67 -0.60
N PHE A 72 -0.62 13.51 -1.23
CA PHE A 72 -0.68 12.19 -0.58
C PHE A 72 0.71 11.59 -0.45
N GLU A 73 1.01 11.04 0.75
CA GLU A 73 2.24 10.31 1.09
C GLU A 73 3.52 11.09 0.74
N ASP A 74 3.47 12.40 0.94
CA ASP A 74 4.49 13.35 0.53
C ASP A 74 5.36 13.81 1.71
N GLU A 75 6.66 13.55 1.62
CA GLU A 75 7.69 14.03 2.54
C GLU A 75 8.64 15.04 1.85
N GLY A 76 8.32 15.45 0.62
CA GLY A 76 9.13 16.39 -0.17
C GLY A 76 9.09 17.82 0.34
N PRO A 77 10.03 18.67 -0.10
CA PRO A 77 10.15 20.05 0.34
C PRO A 77 8.97 20.94 -0.10
N GLY A 78 8.18 20.52 -1.08
CA GLY A 78 6.98 21.20 -1.53
C GLY A 78 5.76 20.96 -0.65
N SER A 79 5.74 19.89 0.16
CA SER A 79 4.59 19.51 0.99
C SER A 79 4.14 20.62 1.96
N VAL A 80 5.09 21.44 2.43
CA VAL A 80 4.79 22.58 3.33
C VAL A 80 3.95 23.67 2.68
N LEU A 81 3.83 23.70 1.36
CA LEU A 81 3.01 24.66 0.61
C LEU A 81 1.61 24.13 0.28
N ALA A 82 1.35 22.84 0.50
CA ALA A 82 0.06 22.24 0.26
C ALA A 82 -1.00 22.73 1.25
N ASP A 83 -2.25 22.82 0.80
CA ASP A 83 -3.40 23.19 1.64
C ASP A 83 -3.80 22.01 2.53
N GLN A 84 -3.56 20.78 2.09
CA GLN A 84 -3.69 19.57 2.91
C GLN A 84 -2.65 18.53 2.49
N VAL A 85 -2.09 17.82 3.47
CA VAL A 85 -1.20 16.66 3.26
C VAL A 85 -1.76 15.46 3.98
N VAL A 86 -1.95 14.35 3.26
CA VAL A 86 -2.49 13.09 3.80
C VAL A 86 -1.37 12.05 3.84
N ASN A 87 -0.68 11.96 4.96
CA ASN A 87 0.45 11.05 5.21
C ASN A 87 -0.01 9.85 6.05
N ALA A 88 -0.88 9.02 5.46
CA ALA A 88 -1.50 7.90 6.16
C ALA A 88 -0.53 6.77 6.53
N LEU A 89 0.61 6.66 5.82
CA LEU A 89 1.64 5.64 6.05
C LEU A 89 2.60 6.02 7.18
N TYR A 90 2.64 7.29 7.58
CA TYR A 90 3.58 7.83 8.55
C TYR A 90 2.88 8.24 9.85
N GLU A 91 3.64 8.27 10.94
CA GLU A 91 3.21 8.92 12.18
C GLU A 91 3.58 10.40 12.17
N GLU A 92 2.83 11.18 12.95
CA GLU A 92 3.15 12.59 13.18
C GLU A 92 4.56 12.70 13.76
N PRO A 93 5.47 13.48 13.13
CA PRO A 93 6.81 13.68 13.65
C PRO A 93 6.75 14.26 15.06
N GLN A 94 7.44 13.61 16.00
CA GLN A 94 7.63 14.15 17.34
C GLN A 94 8.69 15.26 17.26
N ASN A 95 8.24 16.50 17.09
CA ASN A 95 9.15 17.64 17.14
C ASN A 95 9.56 17.88 18.60
N GLU A 96 10.85 17.95 18.87
CA GLU A 96 11.43 18.36 20.15
C GLU A 96 11.05 19.79 20.55
N THR A 97 10.54 20.57 19.63
CA THR A 97 10.02 21.92 19.81
C THR A 97 8.50 21.88 19.89
N ASN A 98 7.89 21.66 21.02
CA ASN A 98 6.47 21.80 21.44
C ASN A 98 5.41 22.30 20.41
N GLY A 99 5.69 22.26 19.12
CA GLY A 99 4.80 22.67 18.03
C GLY A 99 4.01 21.49 17.48
N LYS A 100 2.70 21.47 17.72
CA LYS A 100 1.80 20.60 16.93
C LYS A 100 2.00 20.91 15.46
N GLN A 101 2.07 19.85 14.64
CA GLN A 101 2.01 20.03 13.19
C GLN A 101 0.72 20.77 12.82
N PRO A 102 0.75 21.64 11.80
CA PRO A 102 -0.46 22.31 11.33
C PRO A 102 -1.57 21.30 11.06
N GLU A 103 -2.83 21.65 11.39
CA GLU A 103 -4.02 20.78 11.21
C GLU A 103 -4.21 20.29 9.76
N ARG A 104 -3.55 20.91 8.79
CA ARG A 104 -3.55 20.49 7.38
C ARG A 104 -2.75 19.20 7.14
N PHE A 105 -1.86 18.79 8.06
CA PHE A 105 -1.14 17.52 7.96
C PHE A 105 -1.91 16.43 8.69
N LEU A 106 -2.32 15.41 7.94
CA LEU A 106 -3.12 14.28 8.42
C LEU A 106 -2.25 13.03 8.46
N TYR A 107 -1.86 12.59 9.65
CA TYR A 107 -0.98 11.44 9.84
C TYR A 107 -1.71 10.19 10.35
N GLY A 108 -1.20 9.04 9.93
CA GLY A 108 -1.54 7.72 10.45
C GLY A 108 -2.73 7.04 9.79
N HIS A 109 -2.89 5.78 10.11
CA HIS A 109 -3.83 4.85 9.48
C HIS A 109 -5.30 5.28 9.48
N LYS A 110 -5.70 6.19 10.37
CA LYS A 110 -7.06 6.78 10.42
C LYS A 110 -7.39 7.67 9.21
N TYR A 111 -6.43 7.87 8.31
CA TYR A 111 -6.59 8.60 7.04
C TYR A 111 -6.27 7.73 5.82
N PHE A 112 -5.92 6.46 6.02
CA PHE A 112 -5.67 5.55 4.92
C PHE A 112 -6.97 5.26 4.16
N CYS A 113 -6.97 5.59 2.85
CA CYS A 113 -8.10 5.36 1.96
C CYS A 113 -8.03 3.95 1.38
N LEU A 114 -8.75 3.02 1.98
CA LEU A 114 -8.84 1.65 1.49
C LEU A 114 -9.61 1.59 0.17
N ARG A 115 -9.20 0.72 -0.76
CA ARG A 115 -9.91 0.49 -2.02
C ARG A 115 -11.29 -0.13 -1.78
N ASP A 116 -12.28 0.22 -2.62
CA ASP A 116 -13.67 -0.22 -2.43
C ASP A 116 -13.83 -1.74 -2.48
N GLU A 117 -13.00 -2.44 -3.24
CA GLU A 117 -13.02 -3.90 -3.31
C GLU A 117 -12.82 -4.56 -1.93
N PHE A 118 -12.03 -3.95 -1.05
CA PHE A 118 -11.81 -4.46 0.31
C PHE A 118 -12.99 -4.14 1.23
N LEU A 119 -13.60 -2.95 1.06
CA LEU A 119 -14.78 -2.57 1.86
C LEU A 119 -16.00 -3.44 1.57
N GLN A 120 -16.02 -4.12 0.42
CA GLN A 120 -17.09 -5.03 0.01
C GLN A 120 -16.74 -6.51 0.23
N ALA A 121 -15.48 -6.82 0.52
CA ALA A 121 -15.03 -8.19 0.75
C ALA A 121 -15.41 -8.68 2.16
N GLU A 122 -15.66 -9.98 2.29
CA GLU A 122 -15.83 -10.60 3.59
C GLU A 122 -14.48 -10.73 4.31
N GLN A 123 -14.43 -10.27 5.56
CA GLN A 123 -13.26 -10.40 6.40
C GLN A 123 -13.05 -11.86 6.81
N ASN A 124 -11.77 -12.28 6.91
CA ASN A 124 -11.46 -13.65 7.27
C ASN A 124 -11.80 -13.95 8.73
N VAL A 125 -12.22 -15.19 8.97
CA VAL A 125 -12.43 -15.74 10.31
C VAL A 125 -11.21 -16.54 10.73
N PHE A 126 -10.77 -16.38 11.97
CA PHE A 126 -9.63 -17.09 12.51
C PHE A 126 -9.81 -18.60 12.48
N ARG A 127 -8.81 -19.31 12.00
CA ARG A 127 -8.73 -20.79 12.01
C ARG A 127 -7.50 -21.24 12.80
N PRO A 128 -7.65 -22.08 13.86
CA PRO A 128 -6.50 -22.58 14.63
C PRO A 128 -5.48 -23.33 13.77
N ALA A 129 -5.93 -24.16 12.83
CA ALA A 129 -5.07 -24.81 11.85
C ALA A 129 -5.08 -24.02 10.54
N PRO A 130 -3.95 -23.40 10.14
CA PRO A 130 -3.89 -22.63 8.90
C PRO A 130 -3.99 -23.55 7.68
N LYS A 131 -4.76 -23.14 6.69
CA LYS A 131 -4.96 -23.88 5.43
C LYS A 131 -4.38 -23.20 4.22
N CYS A 132 -4.18 -21.87 4.29
CA CYS A 132 -3.71 -21.10 3.16
C CYS A 132 -2.82 -19.94 3.64
N ILE A 133 -1.68 -19.76 2.98
CA ILE A 133 -0.84 -18.57 3.14
C ILE A 133 -0.77 -17.76 1.85
N LEU A 134 -0.51 -16.45 2.01
CA LEU A 134 -0.28 -15.52 0.91
C LEU A 134 1.16 -15.00 0.95
N ILE A 135 1.81 -14.95 -0.21
CA ILE A 135 3.11 -14.29 -0.40
C ILE A 135 2.91 -13.17 -1.40
N THR A 136 3.21 -11.91 -1.01
CA THR A 136 3.11 -10.76 -1.90
C THR A 136 4.01 -9.61 -1.45
N PHE A 137 4.86 -9.12 -2.35
CA PHE A 137 5.80 -8.03 -2.07
C PHE A 137 5.52 -6.77 -2.92
N GLY A 138 4.23 -6.57 -3.27
CA GLY A 138 3.78 -5.35 -3.94
C GLY A 138 4.04 -5.33 -5.45
N GLY A 139 4.25 -4.11 -5.98
CA GLY A 139 4.24 -3.86 -7.43
C GLY A 139 5.48 -4.36 -8.18
N THR A 140 6.65 -4.21 -7.60
CA THR A 140 7.94 -4.41 -8.30
C THR A 140 8.82 -5.51 -7.69
N ASP A 141 8.87 -5.63 -6.36
CA ASP A 141 9.72 -6.57 -5.63
C ASP A 141 11.16 -6.67 -6.17
N MET A 142 11.85 -5.55 -6.18
CA MET A 142 13.22 -5.43 -6.72
C MET A 142 14.21 -6.44 -6.12
N PRO A 143 14.16 -6.78 -4.79
CA PRO A 143 15.06 -7.76 -4.20
C PRO A 143 14.69 -9.21 -4.48
N ASP A 144 13.60 -9.50 -5.19
CA ASP A 144 13.05 -10.85 -5.42
C ASP A 144 12.76 -11.60 -4.11
N TYR A 145 12.14 -10.90 -3.16
CA TYR A 145 11.74 -11.51 -1.89
C TYR A 145 10.63 -12.54 -2.07
N THR A 146 9.83 -12.40 -3.11
CA THR A 146 8.79 -13.38 -3.47
C THR A 146 9.38 -14.78 -3.63
N ARG A 147 10.41 -14.94 -4.47
CA ARG A 147 11.04 -16.24 -4.72
C ARG A 147 11.79 -16.74 -3.47
N GLN A 148 12.58 -15.89 -2.84
CA GLN A 148 13.34 -16.25 -1.64
C GLN A 148 12.43 -16.68 -0.47
N THR A 149 11.28 -16.02 -0.32
CA THR A 149 10.25 -16.39 0.66
C THR A 149 9.61 -17.72 0.30
N LEU A 150 9.24 -17.92 -0.96
CA LEU A 150 8.65 -19.17 -1.46
C LEU A 150 9.59 -20.33 -1.19
N ASP A 151 10.87 -20.22 -1.54
CA ASP A 151 11.89 -21.25 -1.29
C ASP A 151 12.03 -21.62 0.20
N THR A 152 11.83 -20.63 1.08
CA THR A 152 11.93 -20.80 2.52
C THR A 152 10.74 -21.55 3.12
N VAL A 153 9.50 -21.22 2.68
CA VAL A 153 8.28 -21.70 3.34
C VAL A 153 7.58 -22.85 2.59
N GLU A 154 7.82 -23.03 1.30
CA GLU A 154 7.17 -24.06 0.49
C GLU A 154 7.36 -25.48 1.05
N PRO A 155 8.58 -25.92 1.44
CA PRO A 155 8.76 -27.26 2.00
C PRO A 155 7.93 -27.49 3.28
N LEU A 156 7.82 -26.45 4.12
CA LEU A 156 7.05 -26.48 5.36
C LEU A 156 5.54 -26.56 5.10
N CYS A 157 5.08 -25.80 4.12
CA CYS A 157 3.67 -25.80 3.71
C CYS A 157 3.27 -27.13 3.08
N ARG A 158 4.12 -27.67 2.22
CA ARG A 158 3.90 -28.99 1.58
C ARG A 158 3.78 -30.10 2.63
N GLU A 159 4.69 -30.14 3.59
CA GLU A 159 4.66 -31.12 4.70
C GLU A 159 3.36 -31.06 5.49
N ARG A 160 2.81 -29.86 5.71
CA ARG A 160 1.60 -29.62 6.50
C ARG A 160 0.30 -29.55 5.69
N GLY A 161 0.36 -29.73 4.38
CA GLY A 161 -0.79 -29.61 3.48
C GLY A 161 -1.40 -28.20 3.43
N ILE A 162 -0.56 -27.17 3.62
CA ILE A 162 -0.97 -25.75 3.58
C ILE A 162 -0.85 -25.24 2.14
N ALA A 163 -1.92 -24.67 1.62
CA ALA A 163 -1.91 -24.06 0.29
C ALA A 163 -1.09 -22.74 0.31
N ILE A 164 -0.45 -22.43 -0.83
CA ILE A 164 0.31 -21.20 -1.03
C ILE A 164 -0.29 -20.41 -2.18
N ARG A 165 -0.65 -19.17 -1.95
CA ARG A 165 -0.94 -18.16 -2.98
C ARG A 165 0.25 -17.23 -3.11
N VAL A 166 0.79 -17.11 -4.32
CA VAL A 166 1.84 -16.13 -4.64
C VAL A 166 1.23 -15.10 -5.56
N VAL A 167 1.31 -13.83 -5.19
CA VAL A 167 0.79 -12.72 -6.00
C VAL A 167 1.89 -11.70 -6.21
N THR A 168 2.19 -11.37 -7.48
CA THR A 168 3.14 -10.33 -7.84
C THR A 168 2.47 -9.24 -8.65
N GLY A 169 2.99 -8.01 -8.52
CA GLY A 169 2.50 -6.87 -9.28
C GLY A 169 3.02 -6.82 -10.73
N PRO A 170 2.50 -5.88 -11.54
CA PRO A 170 2.85 -5.77 -12.96
C PRO A 170 4.30 -5.36 -13.22
N GLY A 171 4.97 -4.75 -12.25
CA GLY A 171 6.38 -4.36 -12.34
C GLY A 171 7.39 -5.42 -11.88
N TYR A 172 6.94 -6.64 -11.53
CA TYR A 172 7.83 -7.71 -11.09
C TYR A 172 8.65 -8.27 -12.26
N ALA A 173 9.97 -8.01 -12.24
CA ALA A 173 10.86 -8.31 -13.35
C ALA A 173 11.15 -9.82 -13.53
N HIS A 174 11.07 -10.63 -12.46
CA HIS A 174 11.45 -12.05 -12.46
C HIS A 174 10.29 -13.02 -12.72
N ARG A 175 9.20 -12.54 -13.35
CA ARG A 175 7.97 -13.30 -13.57
C ARG A 175 8.22 -14.66 -14.23
N ASP A 176 8.92 -14.68 -15.36
CA ASP A 176 9.10 -15.91 -16.15
C ASP A 176 10.01 -16.93 -15.45
N GLU A 177 10.97 -16.44 -14.69
CA GLU A 177 11.83 -17.27 -13.83
C GLU A 177 11.01 -17.89 -12.70
N LEU A 178 10.18 -17.11 -12.03
CA LEU A 178 9.29 -17.58 -10.98
C LEU A 178 8.30 -18.63 -11.49
N VAL A 179 7.71 -18.43 -12.67
CA VAL A 179 6.80 -19.41 -13.29
C VAL A 179 7.50 -20.74 -13.55
N ARG A 180 8.73 -20.70 -14.10
CA ARG A 180 9.54 -21.91 -14.31
C ARG A 180 9.87 -22.62 -12.99
N HIS A 181 10.25 -21.84 -11.98
CA HIS A 181 10.56 -22.32 -10.66
C HIS A 181 9.35 -23.01 -9.99
N ILE A 182 8.19 -22.38 -10.02
CA ILE A 182 6.92 -22.94 -9.47
C ILE A 182 6.57 -24.25 -10.17
N LYS A 183 6.72 -24.32 -11.50
CA LYS A 183 6.50 -25.57 -12.24
C LYS A 183 7.46 -26.67 -11.80
N ALA A 184 8.73 -26.34 -11.58
CA ALA A 184 9.75 -27.30 -11.13
C ALA A 184 9.46 -27.82 -9.71
N LEU A 185 8.91 -27.00 -8.83
CA LEU A 185 8.47 -27.41 -7.49
C LEU A 185 7.38 -28.49 -7.53
N GLY A 186 6.50 -28.46 -8.54
CA GLY A 186 5.45 -29.46 -8.73
C GLY A 186 4.47 -29.59 -7.55
N ASN A 187 4.27 -28.50 -6.78
CA ASN A 187 3.36 -28.48 -5.65
C ASN A 187 1.91 -28.20 -6.10
N PRO A 188 0.97 -29.17 -5.99
CA PRO A 188 -0.41 -28.97 -6.44
C PRO A 188 -1.20 -27.94 -5.60
N LEU A 189 -0.72 -27.60 -4.40
CA LEU A 189 -1.34 -26.61 -3.51
C LEU A 189 -0.80 -25.19 -3.72
N LEU A 190 0.15 -24.99 -4.65
CA LEU A 190 0.71 -23.69 -4.98
C LEU A 190 -0.03 -23.07 -6.16
N ARG A 191 -0.44 -21.81 -6.01
CA ARG A 191 -1.06 -21.01 -7.05
C ARG A 191 -0.29 -19.71 -7.19
N PHE A 192 -0.09 -19.29 -8.46
CA PHE A 192 0.56 -18.03 -8.80
C PHE A 192 -0.38 -17.15 -9.60
N GLU A 193 -0.47 -15.89 -9.21
CA GLU A 193 -1.25 -14.87 -9.89
C GLU A 193 -0.37 -13.64 -10.16
N TYR A 194 -0.44 -13.15 -11.39
CA TYR A 194 0.32 -11.98 -11.84
C TYR A 194 -0.61 -10.82 -12.14
N ALA A 195 -0.31 -9.64 -11.56
CA ALA A 195 -1.02 -8.40 -11.83
C ALA A 195 -2.55 -8.51 -11.68
N THR A 196 -3.02 -9.15 -10.60
CA THR A 196 -4.46 -9.27 -10.33
C THR A 196 -5.13 -7.90 -10.18
N ASN A 197 -6.32 -7.77 -10.75
CA ASN A 197 -7.15 -6.57 -10.62
C ASN A 197 -7.98 -6.56 -9.33
N ILE A 198 -8.15 -7.71 -8.66
CA ILE A 198 -8.98 -7.87 -7.46
C ILE A 198 -8.15 -8.59 -6.39
N MET A 199 -7.37 -7.80 -5.65
CA MET A 199 -6.48 -8.33 -4.62
C MET A 199 -7.25 -8.88 -3.41
N SER A 200 -8.44 -8.34 -3.12
CA SER A 200 -9.30 -8.82 -2.03
C SER A 200 -9.63 -10.31 -2.18
N ARG A 201 -9.92 -10.79 -3.40
CA ARG A 201 -10.15 -12.23 -3.67
C ARG A 201 -8.92 -13.11 -3.40
N MET A 202 -7.72 -12.56 -3.62
CA MET A 202 -6.50 -13.29 -3.29
C MET A 202 -6.29 -13.42 -1.78
N MET A 203 -6.90 -12.55 -1.00
CA MET A 203 -6.84 -12.52 0.46
C MET A 203 -7.95 -13.31 1.15
N GLU A 204 -9.05 -13.62 0.45
CA GLU A 204 -10.14 -14.44 1.01
C GLU A 204 -9.65 -15.84 1.41
N GLY A 205 -9.95 -16.25 2.64
CA GLY A 205 -9.57 -17.55 3.16
C GLY A 205 -8.07 -17.74 3.42
N VAL A 206 -7.29 -16.65 3.48
CA VAL A 206 -5.88 -16.67 3.89
C VAL A 206 -5.75 -16.59 5.40
N ASP A 207 -4.87 -17.40 6.00
CA ASP A 207 -4.67 -17.49 7.45
C ASP A 207 -3.41 -16.77 7.94
N LEU A 208 -2.45 -16.58 7.05
CA LEU A 208 -1.19 -15.90 7.30
C LEU A 208 -0.67 -15.31 5.99
N ALA A 209 -0.14 -14.09 6.03
CA ALA A 209 0.55 -13.51 4.88
C ALA A 209 2.02 -13.23 5.17
N ILE A 210 2.83 -13.19 4.10
CA ILE A 210 4.21 -12.68 4.12
C ILE A 210 4.29 -11.60 3.05
N CYS A 211 4.62 -10.37 3.45
CA CYS A 211 4.53 -9.22 2.56
C CYS A 211 5.58 -8.14 2.84
N SER A 212 5.62 -7.13 1.96
CA SER A 212 6.38 -5.90 2.20
C SER A 212 5.67 -4.93 3.17
N ALA A 213 6.40 -3.92 3.66
CA ALA A 213 5.88 -2.90 4.55
C ALA A 213 5.19 -1.72 3.80
N GLY A 214 4.61 -2.01 2.62
CA GLY A 214 3.90 -1.05 1.80
C GLY A 214 2.41 -0.89 2.17
N ARG A 215 1.61 -0.45 1.20
CA ARG A 215 0.16 -0.21 1.39
C ARG A 215 -0.64 -1.49 1.67
N THR A 216 -0.17 -2.64 1.21
CA THR A 216 -0.81 -3.95 1.39
C THR A 216 -1.03 -4.33 2.86
N VAL A 217 -0.23 -3.81 3.80
CA VAL A 217 -0.43 -4.09 5.23
C VAL A 217 -1.78 -3.57 5.76
N TYR A 218 -2.29 -2.48 5.20
CA TYR A 218 -3.62 -1.94 5.57
C TYR A 218 -4.75 -2.82 5.03
N GLU A 219 -4.58 -3.35 3.82
CA GLU A 219 -5.49 -4.29 3.18
C GLU A 219 -5.55 -5.60 3.99
N LEU A 220 -4.38 -6.14 4.36
CA LEU A 220 -4.27 -7.34 5.20
C LEU A 220 -4.88 -7.14 6.59
N ALA A 221 -4.67 -5.97 7.21
CA ALA A 221 -5.30 -5.65 8.49
C ALA A 221 -6.82 -5.62 8.39
N HIS A 222 -7.36 -4.99 7.34
CA HIS A 222 -8.81 -4.96 7.11
C HIS A 222 -9.39 -6.36 6.86
N MET A 223 -8.65 -7.21 6.15
CA MET A 223 -9.03 -8.61 5.89
C MET A 223 -8.78 -9.54 7.08
N HIS A 224 -8.27 -9.02 8.20
CA HIS A 224 -7.92 -9.76 9.43
C HIS A 224 -6.93 -10.90 9.18
N ILE A 225 -5.86 -10.63 8.42
CA ILE A 225 -4.83 -11.60 8.07
C ILE A 225 -3.55 -11.32 8.84
N PRO A 226 -3.22 -12.06 9.92
CA PRO A 226 -1.93 -11.97 10.57
C PRO A 226 -0.79 -12.05 9.55
N SER A 227 0.22 -11.19 9.68
CA SER A 227 1.22 -11.12 8.63
C SER A 227 2.63 -10.97 9.15
N ILE A 228 3.58 -11.62 8.47
CA ILE A 228 5.02 -11.38 8.61
C ILE A 228 5.39 -10.31 7.59
N VAL A 229 5.99 -9.22 8.07
CA VAL A 229 6.27 -8.05 7.23
C VAL A 229 7.76 -7.75 7.17
N LEU A 230 8.29 -7.67 5.94
CA LEU A 230 9.68 -7.36 5.63
C LEU A 230 9.73 -6.05 4.84
N ALA A 231 10.42 -5.03 5.35
CA ALA A 231 10.65 -3.82 4.57
C ALA A 231 11.71 -4.05 3.49
N GLN A 232 11.43 -3.64 2.27
CA GLN A 232 12.32 -3.81 1.12
C GLN A 232 13.41 -2.73 1.07
N HIS A 233 13.10 -1.53 1.54
CA HIS A 233 13.99 -0.36 1.50
C HIS A 233 13.70 0.61 2.66
N GLU A 234 14.58 1.60 2.86
CA GLU A 234 14.55 2.54 3.97
C GLU A 234 13.22 3.33 4.06
N ARG A 235 12.61 3.68 2.92
CA ARG A 235 11.31 4.38 2.92
C ARG A 235 10.21 3.49 3.49
N GLU A 236 10.10 2.23 3.07
CA GLU A 236 9.14 1.28 3.67
C GLU A 236 9.37 1.07 5.16
N ALA A 237 10.61 1.12 5.63
CA ALA A 237 10.92 0.97 7.04
C ALA A 237 10.44 2.16 7.90
N ARG A 238 10.19 3.31 7.28
CA ARG A 238 9.59 4.49 7.94
C ARG A 238 8.08 4.42 8.03
N HIS A 239 7.44 3.48 7.31
CA HIS A 239 6.01 3.22 7.46
C HIS A 239 5.74 2.59 8.83
N THR A 240 4.88 3.21 9.61
CA THR A 240 4.75 2.90 11.04
C THR A 240 3.63 1.93 11.37
N PHE A 241 2.77 1.62 10.42
CA PHE A 241 1.58 0.81 10.67
C PHE A 241 1.87 -0.68 10.93
N ALA A 242 2.84 -1.26 10.21
CA ALA A 242 3.17 -2.70 10.30
C ALA A 242 3.94 -3.03 11.59
N ARG A 243 3.26 -3.00 12.74
CA ARG A 243 3.84 -3.28 14.05
C ARG A 243 3.02 -4.29 14.84
N ALA A 244 3.59 -4.82 15.91
CA ALA A 244 2.95 -5.84 16.75
C ALA A 244 1.58 -5.39 17.27
N ASP A 245 1.43 -4.14 17.68
CA ASP A 245 0.18 -3.60 18.22
C ASP A 245 -0.97 -3.57 17.20
N HIS A 246 -0.64 -3.56 15.91
CA HIS A 246 -1.60 -3.64 14.81
C HIS A 246 -1.74 -5.06 14.24
N GLY A 247 -1.14 -6.08 14.87
CA GLY A 247 -1.30 -7.47 14.46
C GLY A 247 -0.30 -7.95 13.41
N PHE A 248 0.93 -7.41 13.41
CA PHE A 248 2.00 -7.79 12.48
C PHE A 248 3.24 -8.31 13.19
N ALA A 249 3.89 -9.32 12.60
CA ALA A 249 5.23 -9.75 12.96
C ALA A 249 6.24 -9.00 12.07
N TYR A 250 6.60 -7.78 12.47
CA TYR A 250 7.51 -6.93 11.68
C TYR A 250 8.97 -7.35 11.86
N MET A 251 9.66 -7.63 10.76
CA MET A 251 11.04 -8.12 10.74
C MET A 251 12.08 -7.01 10.43
N GLY A 252 11.62 -5.79 10.14
CA GLY A 252 12.49 -4.67 9.77
C GLY A 252 12.98 -4.74 8.33
N ILE A 253 14.02 -3.93 8.01
CA ILE A 253 14.69 -3.98 6.72
C ILE A 253 15.55 -5.24 6.65
N MET A 254 15.36 -6.00 5.59
CA MET A 254 16.14 -7.19 5.33
C MET A 254 17.14 -6.91 4.19
N ARG A 255 18.18 -6.07 4.46
CA ARG A 255 19.21 -5.70 3.48
C ARG A 255 19.87 -6.92 2.81
N LYS A 256 19.95 -8.03 3.53
CA LYS A 256 20.27 -9.35 3.03
C LYS A 256 19.21 -10.31 3.53
N PHE A 257 18.54 -11.00 2.61
CA PHE A 257 17.49 -11.94 2.95
C PHE A 257 18.01 -13.01 3.94
N ASN A 258 17.29 -13.20 5.03
CA ASN A 258 17.64 -14.16 6.08
C ASN A 258 16.55 -15.23 6.18
N ALA A 259 16.73 -16.30 5.42
CA ALA A 259 15.79 -17.42 5.35
C ALA A 259 15.56 -18.11 6.72
N GLU A 260 16.63 -18.26 7.53
CA GLU A 260 16.53 -18.88 8.85
C GLU A 260 15.65 -18.07 9.80
N ARG A 261 15.86 -16.76 9.86
CA ARG A 261 15.03 -15.87 10.67
C ARG A 261 13.58 -15.87 10.23
N LEU A 262 13.34 -15.82 8.91
CA LEU A 262 11.97 -15.92 8.36
C LEU A 262 11.34 -17.24 8.71
N ARG A 263 12.06 -18.34 8.49
CA ARG A 263 11.60 -19.71 8.81
C ARG A 263 11.18 -19.83 10.27
N LYS A 264 11.99 -19.31 11.19
CA LYS A 264 11.68 -19.34 12.62
C LYS A 264 10.36 -18.64 12.94
N VAL A 265 10.18 -17.39 12.49
CA VAL A 265 8.95 -16.63 12.73
C VAL A 265 7.75 -17.29 12.05
N PHE A 266 7.94 -17.84 10.85
CA PHE A 266 6.89 -18.55 10.13
C PHE A 266 6.42 -19.80 10.88
N VAL A 267 7.35 -20.65 11.33
CA VAL A 267 7.04 -21.86 12.11
C VAL A 267 6.31 -21.50 13.41
N GLU A 268 6.79 -20.51 14.14
CA GLU A 268 6.11 -20.02 15.35
C GLU A 268 4.64 -19.62 15.07
N LEU A 269 4.37 -18.94 13.95
CA LEU A 269 3.01 -18.48 13.66
C LEU A 269 2.10 -19.59 13.09
N ILE A 270 2.61 -20.63 12.43
CA ILE A 270 1.77 -21.73 11.95
C ILE A 270 1.56 -22.82 12.99
N ASP A 271 2.51 -23.07 13.89
CA ASP A 271 2.45 -24.13 14.89
C ASP A 271 1.88 -23.65 16.25
N GLU A 272 1.85 -22.31 16.51
CA GLU A 272 1.32 -21.69 17.73
C GLU A 272 0.04 -20.87 17.42
N PRO A 273 -1.16 -21.50 17.41
CA PRO A 273 -2.40 -20.82 17.04
C PRO A 273 -2.74 -19.64 17.97
N GLU A 274 -2.41 -19.72 19.25
CA GLU A 274 -2.65 -18.66 20.23
C GLU A 274 -1.87 -17.39 19.86
N ARG A 275 -0.62 -17.53 19.42
CA ARG A 275 0.22 -16.41 19.00
C ARG A 275 -0.32 -15.76 17.74
N ARG A 276 -0.74 -16.55 16.74
CA ARG A 276 -1.37 -16.04 15.54
C ARG A 276 -2.73 -15.39 15.84
N ASN A 277 -3.51 -15.94 16.77
CA ASN A 277 -4.78 -15.36 17.20
C ASN A 277 -4.61 -14.00 17.86
N VAL A 278 -3.55 -13.76 18.64
CA VAL A 278 -3.27 -12.43 19.20
C VAL A 278 -3.10 -11.40 18.08
N LEU A 279 -2.41 -11.72 17.00
CA LEU A 279 -2.25 -10.83 15.85
C LEU A 279 -3.59 -10.58 15.16
N TYR A 280 -4.37 -11.65 14.92
CA TYR A 280 -5.73 -11.55 14.36
C TYR A 280 -6.64 -10.64 15.18
N GLN A 281 -6.69 -10.81 16.51
CA GLN A 281 -7.52 -10.01 17.41
C GLN A 281 -7.10 -8.53 17.42
N ARG A 282 -5.83 -8.21 17.21
CA ARG A 282 -5.36 -6.83 17.08
C ARG A 282 -5.86 -6.20 15.79
N GLN A 283 -5.80 -6.91 14.67
CA GLN A 283 -6.30 -6.44 13.38
C GLN A 283 -7.81 -6.23 13.37
N SER A 284 -8.58 -7.14 13.99
CA SER A 284 -10.05 -7.04 14.04
C SER A 284 -10.59 -5.82 14.80
N ARG A 285 -9.73 -5.09 15.50
CA ARG A 285 -10.08 -3.83 16.18
C ARG A 285 -9.79 -2.58 15.34
N ILE A 286 -9.21 -2.75 14.15
CA ILE A 286 -8.83 -1.63 13.28
C ILE A 286 -9.93 -1.45 12.22
N HIS A 287 -10.40 -0.22 12.08
CA HIS A 287 -11.52 0.11 11.20
C HIS A 287 -11.11 1.17 10.18
N PHE A 288 -11.38 0.90 8.90
CA PHE A 288 -11.03 1.79 7.78
C PHE A 288 -12.25 2.35 7.04
N GLU A 289 -13.46 1.87 7.33
CA GLU A 289 -14.67 2.10 6.54
C GLU A 289 -15.02 3.58 6.39
N LYS A 290 -14.72 4.39 7.39
CA LYS A 290 -15.03 5.83 7.42
C LYS A 290 -13.90 6.73 6.91
N ASN A 291 -12.69 6.18 6.74
CA ASN A 291 -11.49 6.97 6.44
C ASN A 291 -11.61 7.72 5.11
N LYS A 292 -12.03 7.00 4.05
CA LYS A 292 -12.17 7.58 2.71
C LYS A 292 -13.16 8.74 2.70
N ALA A 293 -14.31 8.57 3.32
CA ALA A 293 -15.32 9.63 3.41
C ALA A 293 -14.77 10.86 4.17
N LYS A 294 -14.01 10.63 5.24
CA LYS A 294 -13.37 11.69 6.03
C LYS A 294 -12.35 12.48 5.20
N VAL A 295 -11.46 11.78 4.48
CA VAL A 295 -10.44 12.42 3.63
C VAL A 295 -11.12 13.18 2.49
N VAL A 296 -12.04 12.56 1.75
CA VAL A 296 -12.77 13.20 0.66
C VAL A 296 -13.54 14.43 1.13
N SER A 297 -14.21 14.36 2.29
CA SER A 297 -14.91 15.52 2.87
C SER A 297 -13.95 16.68 3.18
N GLY A 298 -12.73 16.39 3.67
CA GLY A 298 -11.68 17.39 3.88
C GLY A 298 -11.28 18.08 2.57
N ILE A 299 -11.00 17.28 1.54
CA ILE A 299 -10.62 17.76 0.20
C ILE A 299 -11.72 18.66 -0.42
N LEU A 300 -12.99 18.21 -0.37
CA LEU A 300 -14.10 18.97 -0.94
C LEU A 300 -14.39 20.30 -0.23
N LYS A 301 -13.97 20.47 1.02
CA LYS A 301 -14.06 21.75 1.73
C LYS A 301 -13.11 22.80 1.15
N LEU A 302 -11.99 22.40 0.58
CA LEU A 302 -11.04 23.33 -0.07
C LEU A 302 -11.68 23.96 -1.31
N LEU A 303 -12.43 23.20 -2.11
CA LEU A 303 -13.17 23.70 -3.28
C LEU A 303 -14.30 24.69 -2.92
N LYS A 304 -14.83 24.65 -1.71
CA LYS A 304 -15.94 25.54 -1.30
C LYS A 304 -15.43 26.90 -0.79
N LYS A 305 -14.28 26.93 -0.15
CA LYS A 305 -13.71 28.16 0.42
C LYS A 305 -13.38 29.22 -0.64
N GLU A 306 -13.02 28.80 -1.85
CA GLU A 306 -12.68 29.75 -2.94
C GLU A 306 -13.90 30.35 -3.63
N LYS A 307 -15.08 29.71 -3.54
CA LYS A 307 -16.33 30.27 -4.13
C LYS A 307 -17.01 31.32 -3.24
N GLU A 308 -16.53 31.47 -2.00
CA GLU A 308 -17.05 32.43 -1.02
C GLU A 308 -16.07 33.59 -0.74
N SER A 309 -14.86 33.56 -1.32
CA SER A 309 -13.85 34.63 -1.26
C SER A 309 -13.77 35.41 -2.60
#